data_0a78aa6c5bc931756824b7f243c021bd
#
_entry.id   0a78aa6c5bc931756824b7f243c021bd
#
_cell.length_a   1.000
_cell.length_b   1.000
_cell.length_c   1.000
_cell.angle_alpha   90.00
_cell.angle_beta   90.00
_cell.angle_gamma   90.00
#
_symmetry.space_group_name_H-M   'P 1'
#
loop_
_entity.id
_entity.type
_entity.pdbx_description
1 polymer ?
#
loop_
_entity_poly.entity_id
_entity_poly.type
_entity_poly.pdbx_seq_one_letter_code
_entity_poly.pdbx_strand_id
1 'polypeptide(L)'
;MSLPTTLTIEEILHESEKSFHRFTTFCQAVPADLFFIEPSSDKWSIAQNLQHLVISTKTTTAAYALPKFLVRLIGGKPNRPSRTYPALVEKYRQKLAAGGKAQGRYVPKHMKPNANKDEMINNWRQFTTIYLQALRKNWKDEQLDKYIVKHPLLGKITLRELCYFTIYHTEHHLAIVKKRIQ
;
A
#
# COMPACT_ATOMS: atom_id res chain seq x y z
N MET A 1 -5.57 -14.98 11.97
CA MET A 1 -4.17 -15.39 12.26
C MET A 1 -3.29 -14.15 12.24
N SER A 2 -2.46 -13.96 13.25
CA SER A 2 -1.44 -12.90 13.25
C SER A 2 -0.27 -13.33 12.34
N LEU A 3 0.25 -12.38 11.54
CA LEU A 3 1.43 -12.65 10.71
C LEU A 3 2.67 -12.88 11.59
N PRO A 4 3.66 -13.67 11.12
CA PRO A 4 4.94 -13.84 11.77
C PRO A 4 5.63 -12.50 12.09
N THR A 5 6.51 -12.49 13.06
CA THR A 5 7.23 -11.27 13.47
C THR A 5 8.13 -10.73 12.36
N THR A 6 8.72 -11.61 11.56
CA THR A 6 9.52 -11.27 10.39
C THR A 6 9.11 -12.18 9.24
N LEU A 7 8.81 -11.59 8.08
CA LEU A 7 8.43 -12.31 6.87
C LEU A 7 9.62 -12.37 5.92
N THR A 8 9.86 -13.53 5.34
CA THR A 8 10.75 -13.71 4.18
C THR A 8 10.15 -13.02 2.95
N ILE A 9 10.94 -12.83 1.90
CA ILE A 9 10.45 -12.21 0.65
C ILE A 9 9.33 -13.03 0.00
N GLU A 10 9.37 -14.36 0.10
CA GLU A 10 8.30 -15.23 -0.45
C GLU A 10 7.00 -15.08 0.36
N GLU A 11 7.10 -15.02 1.69
CA GLU A 11 5.93 -14.74 2.54
C GLU A 11 5.38 -13.33 2.31
N ILE A 12 6.25 -12.34 2.09
CA ILE A 12 5.86 -10.97 1.74
C ILE A 12 5.09 -10.95 0.41
N LEU A 13 5.59 -11.65 -0.62
CA LEU A 13 4.93 -11.76 -1.92
C LEU A 13 3.56 -12.43 -1.78
N HIS A 14 3.49 -13.54 -1.07
CA HIS A 14 2.24 -14.27 -0.82
C HIS A 14 1.21 -13.40 -0.06
N GLU A 15 1.59 -12.76 1.04
CA GLU A 15 0.66 -11.93 1.83
C GLU A 15 0.27 -10.64 1.08
N SER A 16 1.16 -10.08 0.26
CA SER A 16 0.82 -8.96 -0.63
C SER A 16 -0.24 -9.37 -1.65
N GLU A 17 -0.02 -10.49 -2.36
CA GLU A 17 -0.97 -11.02 -3.34
C GLU A 17 -2.33 -11.29 -2.72
N LYS A 18 -2.35 -11.92 -1.55
CA LYS A 18 -3.57 -12.23 -0.79
C LYS A 18 -4.32 -10.96 -0.36
N SER A 19 -3.62 -9.93 0.11
CA SER A 19 -4.25 -8.66 0.49
C SER A 19 -4.82 -7.92 -0.73
N PHE A 20 -4.09 -7.91 -1.85
CA PHE A 20 -4.54 -7.32 -3.10
C PHE A 20 -5.77 -8.05 -3.66
N HIS A 21 -5.76 -9.38 -3.62
CA HIS A 21 -6.90 -10.18 -4.05
C HIS A 21 -8.15 -9.89 -3.22
N ARG A 22 -8.03 -9.85 -1.89
CA ARG A 22 -9.16 -9.53 -0.98
C ARG A 22 -9.77 -8.17 -1.29
N PHE A 23 -8.93 -7.15 -1.51
CA PHE A 23 -9.42 -5.81 -1.86
C PHE A 23 -10.10 -5.79 -3.23
N THR A 24 -9.52 -6.48 -4.21
CA THR A 24 -10.06 -6.62 -5.57
C THR A 24 -11.44 -7.28 -5.56
N THR A 25 -11.55 -8.44 -4.88
CA THR A 25 -12.82 -9.19 -4.77
C THR A 25 -13.91 -8.36 -4.09
N PHE A 26 -13.54 -7.62 -3.03
CA PHE A 26 -14.46 -6.69 -2.40
C PHE A 26 -14.95 -5.61 -3.37
N CYS A 27 -14.04 -4.94 -4.09
CA CYS A 27 -14.42 -3.90 -5.05
C CYS A 27 -15.32 -4.46 -6.17
N GLN A 28 -15.08 -5.69 -6.64
CA GLN A 28 -15.91 -6.33 -7.67
C GLN A 28 -17.34 -6.59 -7.19
N ALA A 29 -17.50 -7.04 -5.93
CA ALA A 29 -18.79 -7.37 -5.35
C ALA A 29 -19.67 -6.16 -5.05
N VAL A 30 -19.11 -4.96 -4.89
CA VAL A 30 -19.87 -3.74 -4.59
C VAL A 30 -20.66 -3.30 -5.82
N PRO A 31 -21.95 -2.95 -5.73
CA PRO A 31 -22.71 -2.31 -6.81
C PRO A 31 -22.05 -1.01 -7.32
N ALA A 32 -22.17 -0.74 -8.63
CA ALA A 32 -21.48 0.38 -9.24
C ALA A 32 -21.95 1.74 -8.71
N ASP A 33 -23.23 1.88 -8.38
CA ASP A 33 -23.81 3.07 -7.78
C ASP A 33 -23.20 3.36 -6.41
N LEU A 34 -23.02 2.36 -5.55
CA LEU A 34 -22.42 2.52 -4.23
C LEU A 34 -20.89 2.73 -4.28
N PHE A 35 -20.24 2.28 -5.34
CA PHE A 35 -18.79 2.35 -5.47
C PHE A 35 -18.25 3.79 -5.51
N PHE A 36 -19.04 4.73 -6.08
CA PHE A 36 -18.63 6.12 -6.26
C PHE A 36 -19.19 7.08 -5.21
N ILE A 37 -20.10 6.63 -4.34
CA ILE A 37 -20.72 7.50 -3.32
C ILE A 37 -19.70 7.87 -2.23
N GLU A 38 -19.53 9.17 -2.00
CA GLU A 38 -18.84 9.71 -0.84
C GLU A 38 -19.79 9.70 0.36
N PRO A 39 -19.46 8.99 1.46
CA PRO A 39 -20.39 8.89 2.61
C PRO A 39 -20.64 10.24 3.31
N SER A 40 -19.66 11.14 3.25
CA SER A 40 -19.71 12.53 3.72
C SER A 40 -18.59 13.32 3.08
N SER A 41 -18.61 14.64 3.15
CA SER A 41 -17.64 15.53 2.51
C SER A 41 -16.17 15.31 2.96
N ASP A 42 -15.98 14.68 4.12
CA ASP A 42 -14.66 14.37 4.70
C ASP A 42 -14.22 12.91 4.54
N LYS A 43 -15.06 12.07 3.93
CA LYS A 43 -14.83 10.62 3.79
C LYS A 43 -14.84 10.19 2.33
N TRP A 44 -13.77 9.51 1.96
CA TRP A 44 -13.59 9.02 0.60
C TRP A 44 -14.57 7.92 0.23
N SER A 45 -15.06 7.93 -1.01
CA SER A 45 -15.77 6.80 -1.61
C SER A 45 -14.90 5.55 -1.71
N ILE A 46 -15.48 4.41 -2.09
CA ILE A 46 -14.71 3.18 -2.36
C ILE A 46 -13.77 3.41 -3.54
N ALA A 47 -14.25 4.09 -4.59
CA ALA A 47 -13.44 4.48 -5.74
C ALA A 47 -12.22 5.34 -5.36
N GLN A 48 -12.39 6.31 -4.48
CA GLN A 48 -11.29 7.15 -3.99
C GLN A 48 -10.30 6.37 -3.13
N ASN A 49 -10.75 5.43 -2.29
CA ASN A 49 -9.86 4.53 -1.55
C ASN A 49 -9.04 3.65 -2.52
N LEU A 50 -9.66 3.11 -3.57
CA LEU A 50 -8.97 2.36 -4.61
C LEU A 50 -7.94 3.24 -5.35
N GLN A 51 -8.30 4.45 -5.74
CA GLN A 51 -7.39 5.39 -6.39
C GLN A 51 -6.18 5.72 -5.50
N HIS A 52 -6.40 5.95 -4.21
CA HIS A 52 -5.34 6.16 -3.23
C HIS A 52 -4.38 4.97 -3.14
N LEU A 53 -4.90 3.75 -3.09
CA LEU A 53 -4.08 2.53 -3.09
C LEU A 53 -3.30 2.36 -4.39
N VAL A 54 -3.87 2.68 -5.55
CA VAL A 54 -3.15 2.70 -6.83
C VAL A 54 -1.98 3.68 -6.79
N ILE A 55 -2.19 4.91 -6.32
CA ILE A 55 -1.13 5.93 -6.21
C ILE A 55 -0.03 5.46 -5.26
N SER A 56 -0.41 4.91 -4.10
CA SER A 56 0.53 4.40 -3.11
C SER A 56 1.34 3.24 -3.67
N THR A 57 0.70 2.25 -4.31
CA THR A 57 1.36 1.09 -4.90
C THR A 57 2.29 1.48 -6.04
N LYS A 58 1.90 2.41 -6.91
CA LYS A 58 2.79 2.98 -7.94
C LYS A 58 4.07 3.58 -7.32
N THR A 59 3.91 4.34 -6.26
CA THR A 59 5.05 4.98 -5.58
C THR A 59 5.98 3.97 -4.92
N THR A 60 5.42 2.94 -4.27
CA THR A 60 6.22 1.85 -3.69
C THR A 60 6.91 1.01 -4.76
N THR A 61 6.22 0.71 -5.86
CA THR A 61 6.79 0.00 -7.01
C THR A 61 8.01 0.72 -7.59
N ALA A 62 7.94 2.05 -7.69
CA ALA A 62 9.07 2.85 -8.17
C ALA A 62 10.33 2.63 -7.31
N ALA A 63 10.20 2.49 -5.98
CA ALA A 63 11.33 2.20 -5.12
C ALA A 63 11.97 0.83 -5.41
N TYR A 64 11.16 -0.17 -5.77
CA TYR A 64 11.66 -1.51 -6.14
C TYR A 64 12.19 -1.61 -7.57
N ALA A 65 11.76 -0.72 -8.45
CA ALA A 65 12.20 -0.69 -9.85
C ALA A 65 13.49 0.10 -10.07
N LEU A 66 13.84 1.00 -9.15
CA LEU A 66 15.07 1.79 -9.26
C LEU A 66 16.34 0.93 -9.15
N PRO A 67 17.41 1.28 -9.87
CA PRO A 67 18.74 0.71 -9.65
C PRO A 67 19.16 0.85 -8.18
N LYS A 68 19.72 -0.21 -7.61
CA LYS A 68 20.09 -0.27 -6.17
C LYS A 68 21.00 0.87 -5.72
N PHE A 69 21.92 1.31 -6.57
CA PHE A 69 22.81 2.43 -6.24
C PHE A 69 22.02 3.75 -6.07
N LEU A 70 20.96 3.97 -6.87
CA LEU A 70 20.09 5.13 -6.72
C LEU A 70 19.27 5.05 -5.43
N VAL A 71 18.71 3.87 -5.10
CA VAL A 71 18.00 3.69 -3.82
C VAL A 71 18.94 3.98 -2.65
N ARG A 72 20.20 3.54 -2.75
CA ARG A 72 21.23 3.81 -1.73
C ARG A 72 21.59 5.30 -1.65
N LEU A 73 21.72 5.97 -2.78
CA LEU A 73 22.05 7.39 -2.84
C LEU A 73 20.93 8.25 -2.22
N ILE A 74 19.66 7.97 -2.57
CA ILE A 74 18.49 8.71 -2.11
C ILE A 74 18.14 8.40 -0.66
N GLY A 75 18.17 7.13 -0.27
CA GLY A 75 17.78 6.68 1.06
C GLY A 75 18.89 6.80 2.11
N GLY A 76 20.14 6.58 1.69
CA GLY A 76 21.30 6.47 2.59
C GLY A 76 21.47 5.06 3.16
N LYS A 77 22.26 4.97 4.23
CA LYS A 77 22.47 3.70 4.96
C LYS A 77 21.43 3.52 6.05
N PRO A 78 20.96 2.28 6.32
CA PRO A 78 20.14 2.00 7.50
C PRO A 78 20.91 2.34 8.77
N ASN A 79 20.24 2.95 9.72
CA ASN A 79 20.78 3.28 11.04
C ASN A 79 20.22 2.38 12.15
N ARG A 80 19.39 1.42 11.80
CA ARG A 80 18.79 0.42 12.68
C ARG A 80 18.33 -0.80 11.88
N PRO A 81 18.09 -1.95 12.55
CA PRO A 81 17.41 -3.09 11.94
C PRO A 81 15.98 -2.75 11.51
N SER A 82 15.41 -3.53 10.60
CA SER A 82 13.99 -3.47 10.25
C SER A 82 13.13 -3.76 11.48
N ARG A 83 12.02 -3.07 11.58
CA ARG A 83 10.95 -3.43 12.54
C ARG A 83 10.31 -4.74 12.11
N THR A 84 9.77 -5.45 13.08
CA THR A 84 8.86 -6.56 12.81
C THR A 84 7.56 -6.05 12.18
N TYR A 85 6.80 -6.93 11.54
CA TYR A 85 5.50 -6.56 10.97
C TYR A 85 4.56 -5.92 12.01
N PRO A 86 4.33 -6.53 13.20
CA PRO A 86 3.47 -5.91 14.23
C PRO A 86 3.98 -4.55 14.70
N ALA A 87 5.30 -4.39 14.87
CA ALA A 87 5.88 -3.13 15.32
C ALA A 87 5.74 -2.01 14.28
N LEU A 88 5.80 -2.33 12.99
CA LEU A 88 5.54 -1.35 11.93
C LEU A 88 4.07 -0.96 11.91
N VAL A 89 3.16 -1.92 12.00
CA VAL A 89 1.71 -1.71 12.04
C VAL A 89 1.34 -0.79 13.21
N GLU A 90 1.87 -1.07 14.40
CA GLU A 90 1.61 -0.26 15.59
C GLU A 90 2.13 1.18 15.40
N LYS A 91 3.36 1.33 14.90
CA LYS A 91 3.89 2.67 14.58
C LYS A 91 3.00 3.43 13.59
N TYR A 92 2.47 2.76 12.56
CA TYR A 92 1.59 3.40 11.60
C TYR A 92 0.27 3.82 12.23
N ARG A 93 -0.35 2.96 13.07
CA ARG A 93 -1.56 3.28 13.83
C ARG A 93 -1.37 4.51 14.74
N GLN A 94 -0.25 4.58 15.46
CA GLN A 94 0.09 5.73 16.29
C GLN A 94 0.20 7.02 15.46
N LYS A 95 0.78 6.94 14.26
CA LYS A 95 0.84 8.10 13.34
C LYS A 95 -0.55 8.54 12.88
N LEU A 96 -1.45 7.61 12.58
CA LEU A 96 -2.84 7.93 12.25
C LEU A 96 -3.59 8.55 13.44
N ALA A 97 -3.45 7.98 14.63
CA ALA A 97 -4.06 8.50 15.86
C ALA A 97 -3.57 9.92 16.21
N ALA A 98 -2.32 10.25 15.86
CA ALA A 98 -1.75 11.58 16.00
C ALA A 98 -2.15 12.56 14.85
N GLY A 99 -3.20 12.24 14.08
CA GLY A 99 -3.71 13.10 13.01
C GLY A 99 -3.02 12.93 11.66
N GLY A 100 -2.18 11.90 11.50
CA GLY A 100 -1.56 11.58 10.21
C GLY A 100 -2.61 11.22 9.17
N LYS A 101 -2.53 11.86 8.00
CA LYS A 101 -3.43 11.62 6.86
C LYS A 101 -2.69 11.75 5.54
N ALA A 102 -3.30 11.27 4.47
CA ALA A 102 -2.76 11.44 3.13
C ALA A 102 -2.64 12.93 2.79
N GLN A 103 -1.54 13.30 2.13
CA GLN A 103 -1.24 14.67 1.73
C GLN A 103 -0.71 14.71 0.29
N GLY A 104 -0.88 15.87 -0.35
CA GLY A 104 -0.38 16.14 -1.68
C GLY A 104 -0.85 15.11 -2.70
N ARG A 105 0.07 14.51 -3.46
CA ARG A 105 -0.25 13.53 -4.51
C ARG A 105 -0.98 12.27 -4.03
N TYR A 106 -0.95 11.97 -2.73
CA TYR A 106 -1.62 10.79 -2.18
C TYR A 106 -3.10 11.02 -1.87
N VAL A 107 -3.55 12.26 -1.91
CA VAL A 107 -4.99 12.59 -1.81
C VAL A 107 -5.66 12.21 -3.13
N PRO A 108 -6.67 11.33 -3.14
CA PRO A 108 -7.38 10.98 -4.36
C PRO A 108 -8.14 12.20 -4.90
N LYS A 109 -8.26 12.26 -6.22
CA LYS A 109 -9.06 13.30 -6.88
C LYS A 109 -10.55 12.96 -6.78
N HIS A 110 -11.40 13.96 -6.94
CA HIS A 110 -12.83 13.72 -7.17
C HIS A 110 -13.02 12.83 -8.40
N MET A 111 -13.97 11.91 -8.30
CA MET A 111 -14.28 11.02 -9.42
C MET A 111 -14.93 11.80 -10.54
N LYS A 112 -14.51 11.51 -11.79
CA LYS A 112 -15.17 12.07 -12.96
C LYS A 112 -16.56 11.47 -13.12
N PRO A 113 -17.54 12.21 -13.70
CA PRO A 113 -18.91 11.69 -13.90
C PRO A 113 -18.96 10.41 -14.75
N ASN A 114 -17.99 10.22 -15.66
CA ASN A 114 -17.87 9.05 -16.53
C ASN A 114 -16.84 8.02 -16.05
N ALA A 115 -16.46 8.05 -14.77
CA ALA A 115 -15.53 7.07 -14.21
C ALA A 115 -16.12 5.66 -14.31
N ASN A 116 -15.29 4.70 -14.73
CA ASN A 116 -15.67 3.31 -14.91
C ASN A 116 -15.07 2.44 -13.81
N LYS A 117 -15.92 1.72 -13.09
CA LYS A 117 -15.51 0.84 -11.99
C LYS A 117 -14.56 -0.27 -12.45
N ASP A 118 -14.88 -0.93 -13.56
CA ASP A 118 -14.08 -2.06 -14.05
C ASP A 118 -12.71 -1.59 -14.55
N GLU A 119 -12.64 -0.44 -15.20
CA GLU A 119 -11.38 0.19 -15.60
C GLU A 119 -10.51 0.49 -14.37
N MET A 120 -11.09 1.03 -13.31
CA MET A 120 -10.36 1.32 -12.06
C MET A 120 -9.85 0.03 -11.39
N ILE A 121 -10.65 -1.03 -11.37
CA ILE A 121 -10.25 -2.34 -10.82
C ILE A 121 -9.16 -2.97 -11.68
N ASN A 122 -9.24 -2.90 -13.00
CA ASN A 122 -8.23 -3.41 -13.91
C ASN A 122 -6.90 -2.65 -13.77
N ASN A 123 -6.96 -1.34 -13.61
CA ASN A 123 -5.79 -0.50 -13.31
C ASN A 123 -5.13 -0.91 -11.97
N TRP A 124 -5.92 -1.17 -10.93
CA TRP A 124 -5.42 -1.70 -9.66
C TRP A 124 -4.71 -3.04 -9.83
N ARG A 125 -5.33 -4.00 -10.53
CA ARG A 125 -4.72 -5.32 -10.81
C ARG A 125 -3.40 -5.17 -11.55
N GLN A 126 -3.35 -4.30 -12.55
CA GLN A 126 -2.13 -4.03 -13.31
C GLN A 126 -0.99 -3.56 -12.39
N PHE A 127 -1.25 -2.55 -11.52
CA PHE A 127 -0.20 -2.01 -10.66
C PHE A 127 0.22 -2.96 -9.55
N THR A 128 -0.68 -3.76 -9.01
CA THR A 128 -0.32 -4.80 -8.03
C THR A 128 0.51 -5.92 -8.68
N THR A 129 0.22 -6.29 -9.91
CA THR A 129 1.05 -7.24 -10.68
C THR A 129 2.46 -6.68 -10.93
N ILE A 130 2.57 -5.42 -11.36
CA ILE A 130 3.86 -4.76 -11.59
C ILE A 130 4.65 -4.67 -10.27
N TYR A 131 3.99 -4.38 -9.15
CA TYR A 131 4.61 -4.38 -7.82
C TYR A 131 5.24 -5.74 -7.47
N LEU A 132 4.46 -6.82 -7.58
CA LEU A 132 4.94 -8.17 -7.28
C LEU A 132 6.10 -8.58 -8.19
N GLN A 133 6.01 -8.27 -9.48
CA GLN A 133 7.09 -8.53 -10.45
C GLN A 133 8.37 -7.75 -10.13
N ALA A 134 8.24 -6.46 -9.82
CA ALA A 134 9.39 -5.61 -9.49
C ALA A 134 10.11 -6.11 -8.22
N LEU A 135 9.35 -6.49 -7.19
CA LEU A 135 9.91 -7.03 -5.95
C LEU A 135 10.61 -8.38 -6.21
N ARG A 136 9.94 -9.33 -6.87
CA ARG A 136 10.48 -10.67 -7.17
C ARG A 136 11.72 -10.62 -8.06
N LYS A 137 11.71 -9.77 -9.09
CA LYS A 137 12.79 -9.71 -10.09
C LYS A 137 14.05 -9.01 -9.56
N ASN A 138 13.89 -7.94 -8.80
CA ASN A 138 15.00 -7.01 -8.52
C ASN A 138 15.61 -7.19 -7.13
N TRP A 139 14.93 -7.88 -6.20
CA TRP A 139 15.33 -7.93 -4.80
C TRP A 139 15.46 -9.36 -4.28
N LYS A 140 16.43 -9.55 -3.38
CA LYS A 140 16.60 -10.78 -2.59
C LYS A 140 16.27 -10.46 -1.13
N ASP A 141 15.92 -11.49 -0.36
CA ASP A 141 15.49 -11.34 1.03
C ASP A 141 16.48 -10.52 1.87
N GLU A 142 17.76 -10.90 1.84
CA GLU A 142 18.82 -10.26 2.62
C GLU A 142 19.12 -8.81 2.22
N GLN A 143 18.57 -8.34 1.09
CA GLN A 143 18.75 -6.96 0.62
C GLN A 143 17.68 -6.02 1.17
N LEU A 144 16.50 -6.54 1.51
CA LEU A 144 15.37 -5.72 1.94
C LEU A 144 15.67 -4.90 3.20
N ASP A 145 16.58 -5.36 4.05
CA ASP A 145 16.99 -4.68 5.27
C ASP A 145 18.15 -3.67 5.07
N LYS A 146 18.83 -3.77 3.91
CA LYS A 146 20.03 -2.98 3.62
C LYS A 146 19.77 -1.67 2.90
N TYR A 147 18.54 -1.46 2.44
CA TYR A 147 18.13 -0.26 1.69
C TYR A 147 16.95 0.41 2.38
N ILE A 148 16.96 1.73 2.38
CA ILE A 148 15.93 2.55 3.02
C ILE A 148 15.33 3.55 2.03
N VAL A 149 14.08 3.92 2.31
CA VAL A 149 13.34 4.95 1.59
C VAL A 149 12.69 5.91 2.59
N LYS A 150 12.31 7.09 2.13
CA LYS A 150 11.56 8.06 2.94
C LYS A 150 10.06 7.89 2.70
N HIS A 151 9.35 7.51 3.74
CA HIS A 151 7.89 7.40 3.74
C HIS A 151 7.26 8.64 4.38
N PRO A 152 6.15 9.22 3.82
CA PRO A 152 5.56 10.47 4.32
C PRO A 152 5.23 10.47 5.82
N LEU A 153 4.61 9.40 6.32
CA LEU A 153 4.20 9.30 7.73
C LEU A 153 5.23 8.59 8.62
N LEU A 154 5.92 7.58 8.09
CA LEU A 154 6.80 6.70 8.88
C LEU A 154 8.25 7.21 8.94
N GLY A 155 8.61 8.20 8.13
CA GLY A 155 9.98 8.68 8.00
C GLY A 155 10.87 7.67 7.23
N LYS A 156 12.13 7.52 7.64
CA LYS A 156 13.03 6.54 7.03
C LYS A 156 12.64 5.13 7.46
N ILE A 157 12.36 4.27 6.47
CA ILE A 157 12.00 2.86 6.65
C ILE A 157 12.80 2.00 5.67
N THR A 158 13.05 0.73 6.04
CA THR A 158 13.71 -0.23 5.14
C THR A 158 12.76 -0.68 4.04
N LEU A 159 13.27 -1.30 2.98
CA LEU A 159 12.42 -1.87 1.93
C LEU A 159 11.54 -3.01 2.47
N ARG A 160 12.02 -3.80 3.44
CA ARG A 160 11.19 -4.79 4.15
C ARG A 160 10.01 -4.12 4.86
N GLU A 161 10.26 -3.05 5.59
CA GLU A 161 9.22 -2.27 6.25
C GLU A 161 8.25 -1.63 5.24
N LEU A 162 8.73 -1.24 4.05
CA LEU A 162 7.87 -0.74 2.98
C LEU A 162 6.94 -1.83 2.43
N CYS A 163 7.41 -3.08 2.33
CA CYS A 163 6.55 -4.23 2.00
C CYS A 163 5.47 -4.43 3.07
N TYR A 164 5.85 -4.43 4.33
CA TYR A 164 4.93 -4.56 5.47
C TYR A 164 3.87 -3.45 5.46
N PHE A 165 4.31 -2.22 5.20
CA PHE A 165 3.39 -1.09 5.04
C PHE A 165 2.40 -1.35 3.91
N THR A 166 2.83 -1.82 2.75
CA THR A 166 1.96 -2.06 1.58
C THR A 166 0.88 -3.10 1.91
N ILE A 167 1.24 -4.21 2.57
CA ILE A 167 0.29 -5.24 3.01
C ILE A 167 -0.73 -4.63 3.97
N TYR A 168 -0.25 -4.02 5.06
CA TYR A 168 -1.14 -3.45 6.07
C TYR A 168 -2.01 -2.31 5.54
N HIS A 169 -1.46 -1.44 4.70
CA HIS A 169 -2.16 -0.30 4.11
C HIS A 169 -3.35 -0.75 3.25
N THR A 170 -3.18 -1.82 2.48
CA THR A 170 -4.28 -2.43 1.72
C THR A 170 -5.36 -2.99 2.65
N GLU A 171 -4.99 -3.72 3.71
CA GLU A 171 -5.94 -4.24 4.70
C GLU A 171 -6.64 -3.13 5.49
N HIS A 172 -5.92 -2.06 5.82
CA HIS A 172 -6.48 -0.88 6.47
C HIS A 172 -7.59 -0.24 5.63
N HIS A 173 -7.33 -0.02 4.34
CA HIS A 173 -8.34 0.53 3.44
C HIS A 173 -9.49 -0.46 3.18
N LEU A 174 -9.22 -1.77 3.11
CA LEU A 174 -10.28 -2.78 3.04
C LEU A 174 -11.21 -2.70 4.26
N ALA A 175 -10.66 -2.57 5.45
CA ALA A 175 -11.44 -2.43 6.67
C ALA A 175 -12.28 -1.14 6.69
N ILE A 176 -11.72 -0.03 6.17
CA ILE A 176 -12.45 1.23 6.04
C ILE A 176 -13.66 1.08 5.11
N VAL A 177 -13.45 0.53 3.90
CA VAL A 177 -14.53 0.44 2.90
C VAL A 177 -15.59 -0.59 3.27
N LYS A 178 -15.23 -1.69 3.96
CA LYS A 178 -16.20 -2.67 4.46
C LYS A 178 -17.20 -2.08 5.46
N LYS A 179 -16.74 -1.22 6.36
CA LYS A 179 -17.62 -0.54 7.33
C LYS A 179 -18.65 0.41 6.69
N ARG A 180 -18.60 0.63 5.39
CA ARG A 180 -19.50 1.56 4.68
C ARG A 180 -20.66 0.88 3.99
N ILE A 181 -20.60 -0.46 3.89
CA ILE A 181 -21.64 -1.27 3.25
C ILE A 181 -22.48 -2.00 4.31
N GLN A 182 -22.03 -1.97 5.56
CA GLN A 182 -22.79 -2.41 6.73
C GLN A 182 -23.69 -1.29 7.25
#